data_52e11371c6cc1ba6c64bfc6a3b396421
#
_entry.id   52e11371c6cc1ba6c64bfc6a3b396421
#
_cell.length_a   1.000
_cell.length_b   1.000
_cell.length_c   1.000
_cell.angle_alpha   90.00
_cell.angle_beta   90.00
_cell.angle_gamma   90.00
#
_symmetry.space_group_name_H-M   'P 1'
#
loop_
_entity.id
_entity.type
_entity.pdbx_description
1 polymer ?
#
loop_
_entity_poly.entity_id
_entity_poly.type
_entity_poly.pdbx_seq_one_letter_code
_entity_poly.pdbx_strand_id
1 'polypeptide(L)'
;MAQQTNTKAEKESAGQVTEITPQSRDFSQWYLDVVRRAELADYTPVKGCMAIRPYGYAIWELIQQALDRRFKATGHVNAYFPLFIPSSLLMKEKEHVEGFAPQVAWVTKGGDEELAEPLVVRPTSEVIIGTMYSKWIQSWRDLPVLINQWANVVRWEKVTRPFLRTTEFLWQEGHTAHETEAEAQDETLRILALYKEFAENELAMPVIDGQKSESEKFAGASKTYSIEALMLSLIHI
;
A
#
# COMPACT_ATOMS: atom_id res chain seq x y z
N MET A 1 50.87 -23.65 11.79
CA MET A 1 50.42 -22.25 11.99
C MET A 1 50.28 -21.58 10.64
N ALA A 2 49.11 -21.60 10.06
CA ALA A 2 48.70 -20.75 8.93
C ALA A 2 47.28 -21.14 8.51
N GLN A 3 46.26 -20.64 9.19
CA GLN A 3 44.85 -20.68 8.74
C GLN A 3 44.03 -19.79 9.67
N GLN A 4 44.14 -18.46 9.54
CA GLN A 4 43.24 -17.49 10.17
C GLN A 4 43.43 -16.08 9.60
N THR A 5 43.37 -15.88 8.29
CA THR A 5 43.44 -14.52 7.70
C THR A 5 42.47 -14.30 6.52
N ASN A 6 41.47 -15.15 6.28
CA ASN A 6 40.59 -14.98 5.11
C ASN A 6 39.13 -14.65 5.40
N THR A 7 38.74 -14.41 6.65
CA THR A 7 37.33 -14.18 7.00
C THR A 7 36.95 -12.72 7.20
N LYS A 8 37.89 -11.79 7.13
CA LYS A 8 37.61 -10.37 7.32
C LYS A 8 37.44 -9.58 6.01
N ALA A 9 38.07 -10.04 4.93
CA ALA A 9 37.97 -9.40 3.61
C ALA A 9 36.66 -9.73 2.89
N GLU A 10 36.04 -10.88 3.17
CA GLU A 10 34.76 -11.27 2.57
C GLU A 10 33.52 -10.57 3.19
N LYS A 11 33.65 -9.97 4.38
CA LYS A 11 32.56 -9.24 5.04
C LYS A 11 32.48 -7.75 4.65
N GLU A 12 33.51 -7.17 4.10
CA GLU A 12 33.51 -5.75 3.69
C GLU A 12 33.08 -5.55 2.23
N SER A 13 32.99 -6.59 1.41
CA SER A 13 32.50 -6.50 0.02
C SER A 13 30.98 -6.67 -0.13
N ALA A 14 30.24 -6.89 0.95
CA ALA A 14 28.80 -7.13 0.93
C ALA A 14 27.94 -5.86 0.64
N GLY A 15 28.55 -4.71 0.40
CA GLY A 15 27.88 -3.44 0.21
C GLY A 15 27.75 -2.91 -1.22
N GLN A 16 28.57 -3.38 -2.15
CA GLN A 16 28.59 -2.82 -3.50
C GLN A 16 28.24 -3.88 -4.54
N VAL A 17 27.04 -3.77 -5.14
CA VAL A 17 26.67 -4.58 -6.32
C VAL A 17 27.51 -4.08 -7.49
N THR A 18 28.55 -4.82 -7.87
CA THR A 18 29.43 -4.47 -8.99
C THR A 18 28.88 -4.91 -10.33
N GLU A 19 28.11 -5.98 -10.34
CA GLU A 19 27.45 -6.53 -11.53
C GLU A 19 25.99 -6.85 -11.24
N ILE A 20 25.12 -6.70 -12.24
CA ILE A 20 23.72 -7.08 -12.16
C ILE A 20 23.61 -8.56 -12.56
N THR A 21 23.01 -9.36 -11.70
CA THR A 21 22.70 -10.76 -11.99
C THR A 21 21.86 -10.86 -13.26
N PRO A 22 22.18 -11.70 -14.25
CA PRO A 22 21.34 -11.87 -15.43
C PRO A 22 19.94 -12.34 -15.04
N GLN A 23 18.91 -11.71 -15.63
CA GLN A 23 17.50 -12.02 -15.38
C GLN A 23 17.17 -13.50 -15.62
N SER A 24 17.77 -14.10 -16.67
CA SER A 24 17.59 -15.51 -17.00
C SER A 24 18.22 -16.49 -16.02
N ARG A 25 19.19 -16.03 -15.21
CA ARG A 25 19.87 -16.85 -14.19
C ARG A 25 19.11 -16.86 -12.88
N ASP A 26 18.74 -15.68 -12.40
CA ASP A 26 17.99 -15.50 -11.15
C ASP A 26 17.21 -14.18 -11.22
N PHE A 27 15.93 -14.27 -11.49
CA PHE A 27 15.04 -13.11 -11.62
C PHE A 27 14.91 -12.34 -10.30
N SER A 28 14.84 -13.05 -9.19
CA SER A 28 14.71 -12.43 -7.87
C SER A 28 15.93 -11.62 -7.49
N GLN A 29 17.12 -12.18 -7.74
CA GLN A 29 18.36 -11.48 -7.48
C GLN A 29 18.59 -10.33 -8.45
N TRP A 30 18.27 -10.53 -9.75
CA TRP A 30 18.28 -9.45 -10.74
C TRP A 30 17.45 -8.24 -10.27
N TYR A 31 16.23 -8.49 -9.77
CA TYR A 31 15.36 -7.42 -9.28
C TYR A 31 16.00 -6.63 -8.12
N LEU A 32 16.59 -7.33 -7.16
CA LEU A 32 17.27 -6.69 -6.02
C LEU A 32 18.50 -5.90 -6.46
N ASP A 33 19.28 -6.45 -7.39
CA ASP A 33 20.46 -5.78 -7.94
C ASP A 33 20.07 -4.50 -8.70
N VAL A 34 19.01 -4.55 -9.49
CA VAL A 34 18.48 -3.37 -10.21
C VAL A 34 18.04 -2.28 -9.22
N VAL A 35 17.24 -2.63 -8.20
CA VAL A 35 16.79 -1.67 -7.19
C VAL A 35 17.98 -0.98 -6.51
N ARG A 36 19.00 -1.75 -6.12
CA ARG A 36 20.20 -1.23 -5.48
C ARG A 36 21.06 -0.40 -6.43
N ARG A 37 21.33 -0.94 -7.64
CA ARG A 37 22.22 -0.31 -8.61
C ARG A 37 21.66 0.98 -9.18
N ALA A 38 20.36 1.03 -9.38
CA ALA A 38 19.66 2.23 -9.80
C ALA A 38 19.40 3.20 -8.62
N GLU A 39 19.87 2.88 -7.43
CA GLU A 39 19.74 3.71 -6.22
C GLU A 39 18.27 4.07 -5.90
N LEU A 40 17.35 3.13 -6.08
CA LEU A 40 15.91 3.38 -5.88
C LEU A 40 15.51 3.31 -4.42
N ALA A 41 16.05 2.33 -3.67
CA ALA A 41 15.76 2.15 -2.25
C ALA A 41 16.89 1.45 -1.52
N ASP A 42 16.97 1.63 -0.19
CA ASP A 42 17.87 0.95 0.70
C ASP A 42 17.15 0.36 1.92
N TYR A 43 17.74 -0.69 2.50
CA TYR A 43 17.27 -1.27 3.75
C TYR A 43 17.56 -0.33 4.92
N THR A 44 16.63 -0.23 5.85
CA THR A 44 16.80 0.48 7.11
C THR A 44 17.07 -0.49 8.26
N PRO A 45 17.48 0.00 9.45
CA PRO A 45 17.54 -0.82 10.65
C PRO A 45 16.20 -1.42 11.08
N VAL A 46 15.07 -0.84 10.64
CA VAL A 46 13.72 -1.36 10.89
C VAL A 46 13.39 -2.38 9.83
N LYS A 47 13.26 -3.65 10.24
CA LYS A 47 12.96 -4.75 9.32
C LYS A 47 11.70 -4.48 8.50
N GLY A 48 11.83 -4.59 7.19
CA GLY A 48 10.72 -4.43 6.25
C GLY A 48 10.36 -2.98 5.91
N CYS A 49 10.97 -2.00 6.58
CA CYS A 49 10.82 -0.59 6.22
C CYS A 49 12.01 -0.16 5.36
N MET A 50 11.73 0.44 4.22
CA MET A 50 12.74 0.86 3.25
C MET A 50 12.92 2.37 3.27
N ALA A 51 14.15 2.82 3.10
CA ALA A 51 14.41 4.21 2.69
C ALA A 51 14.27 4.29 1.17
N ILE A 52 13.27 4.98 0.68
CA ILE A 52 13.11 5.25 -0.76
C ILE A 52 14.03 6.41 -1.10
N ARG A 53 15.01 6.15 -1.98
CA ARG A 53 16.02 7.15 -2.39
C ARG A 53 15.44 8.13 -3.42
N PRO A 54 16.10 9.26 -3.71
CA PRO A 54 15.55 10.29 -4.58
C PRO A 54 15.06 9.80 -5.95
N TYR A 55 15.76 8.90 -6.62
CA TYR A 55 15.29 8.34 -7.90
C TYR A 55 14.03 7.50 -7.75
N GLY A 56 13.97 6.66 -6.71
CA GLY A 56 12.77 5.87 -6.42
C GLY A 56 11.60 6.76 -6.01
N TYR A 57 11.86 7.81 -5.23
CA TYR A 57 10.84 8.74 -4.80
C TYR A 57 10.31 9.61 -5.96
N ALA A 58 11.18 10.01 -6.89
CA ALA A 58 10.75 10.71 -8.09
C ALA A 58 9.77 9.91 -8.96
N ILE A 59 9.94 8.58 -9.03
CA ILE A 59 8.95 7.69 -9.68
C ILE A 59 7.60 7.79 -8.95
N TRP A 60 7.61 7.74 -7.63
CA TRP A 60 6.39 7.89 -6.82
C TRP A 60 5.71 9.25 -7.06
N GLU A 61 6.46 10.34 -7.07
CA GLU A 61 5.92 11.68 -7.32
C GLU A 61 5.26 11.78 -8.71
N LEU A 62 5.86 11.18 -9.74
CA LEU A 62 5.29 11.14 -11.09
C LEU A 62 3.98 10.31 -11.13
N ILE A 63 3.95 9.15 -10.46
CA ILE A 63 2.75 8.33 -10.31
C ILE A 63 1.65 9.13 -9.60
N GLN A 64 2.00 9.75 -8.48
CA GLN A 64 1.08 10.56 -7.70
C GLN A 64 0.50 11.72 -8.53
N GLN A 65 1.34 12.47 -9.22
CA GLN A 65 0.90 13.60 -10.07
C GLN A 65 -0.04 13.14 -11.20
N ALA A 66 0.28 12.02 -11.86
CA ALA A 66 -0.50 11.50 -12.96
C ALA A 66 -1.89 11.01 -12.50
N LEU A 67 -1.96 10.27 -11.38
CA LEU A 67 -3.21 9.79 -10.81
C LEU A 67 -4.03 10.91 -10.16
N ASP A 68 -3.40 11.80 -9.41
CA ASP A 68 -4.07 12.90 -8.72
C ASP A 68 -4.82 13.83 -9.68
N ARG A 69 -4.23 14.13 -10.84
CA ARG A 69 -4.93 14.87 -11.91
C ARG A 69 -6.18 14.17 -12.40
N ARG A 70 -6.13 12.84 -12.57
CA ARG A 70 -7.25 12.03 -13.02
C ARG A 70 -8.36 11.98 -11.97
N PHE A 71 -8.02 11.78 -10.70
CA PHE A 71 -8.99 11.81 -9.61
C PHE A 71 -9.67 13.16 -9.49
N LYS A 72 -8.92 14.25 -9.55
CA LYS A 72 -9.50 15.61 -9.54
C LYS A 72 -10.40 15.89 -10.74
N ALA A 73 -10.07 15.35 -11.91
CA ALA A 73 -10.91 15.48 -13.09
C ALA A 73 -12.27 14.74 -12.95
N THR A 74 -12.36 13.73 -12.08
CA THR A 74 -13.61 13.04 -11.75
C THR A 74 -14.33 13.64 -10.54
N GLY A 75 -13.86 14.76 -10.01
CA GLY A 75 -14.50 15.47 -8.89
C GLY A 75 -13.98 15.10 -7.51
N HIS A 76 -13.00 14.21 -7.41
CA HIS A 76 -12.42 13.85 -6.12
C HIS A 76 -11.58 14.98 -5.55
N VAL A 77 -11.58 15.07 -4.22
CA VAL A 77 -10.74 16.00 -3.46
C VAL A 77 -9.84 15.25 -2.49
N ASN A 78 -8.64 15.80 -2.26
CA ASN A 78 -7.72 15.20 -1.31
C ASN A 78 -8.05 15.62 0.12
N ALA A 79 -7.98 14.66 1.05
CA ALA A 79 -8.04 14.89 2.49
C ALA A 79 -6.93 14.09 3.18
N TYR A 80 -6.78 14.30 4.49
CA TYR A 80 -5.84 13.56 5.32
C TYR A 80 -6.54 13.09 6.59
N PHE A 81 -6.35 11.81 6.91
CA PHE A 81 -6.86 11.16 8.10
C PHE A 81 -5.72 10.72 9.00
N PRO A 82 -5.93 10.65 10.33
CA PRO A 82 -4.87 10.36 11.29
C PRO A 82 -4.17 9.02 11.07
N LEU A 83 -2.87 8.99 11.39
CA LEU A 83 -2.04 7.79 11.37
C LEU A 83 -2.48 6.76 12.41
N PHE A 84 -2.93 7.21 13.58
CA PHE A 84 -3.29 6.36 14.70
C PHE A 84 -4.78 6.08 14.74
N ILE A 85 -5.12 4.82 14.98
CA ILE A 85 -6.50 4.34 15.14
C ILE A 85 -6.63 3.76 16.55
N PRO A 86 -7.64 4.19 17.35
CA PRO A 86 -7.94 3.55 18.62
C PRO A 86 -8.23 2.05 18.48
N SER A 87 -7.69 1.24 19.39
CA SER A 87 -7.86 -0.22 19.33
C SER A 87 -9.33 -0.66 19.35
N SER A 88 -10.17 0.05 20.08
CA SER A 88 -11.63 -0.19 20.16
C SER A 88 -12.33 -0.07 18.80
N LEU A 89 -11.89 0.86 17.96
CA LEU A 89 -12.46 1.00 16.60
C LEU A 89 -12.08 -0.19 15.72
N LEU A 90 -10.81 -0.62 15.76
CA LEU A 90 -10.34 -1.76 14.97
C LEU A 90 -11.01 -3.08 15.40
N MET A 91 -11.26 -3.25 16.70
CA MET A 91 -11.93 -4.45 17.22
C MET A 91 -13.40 -4.52 16.82
N LYS A 92 -14.11 -3.39 16.75
CA LYS A 92 -15.47 -3.35 16.22
C LYS A 92 -15.55 -3.85 14.78
N GLU A 93 -14.57 -3.49 13.94
CA GLU A 93 -14.52 -3.93 12.57
C GLU A 93 -14.25 -5.44 12.46
N LYS A 94 -13.35 -5.96 13.31
CA LYS A 94 -13.05 -7.40 13.37
C LYS A 94 -14.29 -8.24 13.72
N GLU A 95 -15.19 -7.74 14.55
CA GLU A 95 -16.45 -8.40 14.88
C GLU A 95 -17.42 -8.48 13.68
N HIS A 96 -17.31 -7.53 12.73
CA HIS A 96 -18.16 -7.45 11.54
C HIS A 96 -17.56 -8.16 10.33
N VAL A 97 -16.26 -8.46 10.34
CA VAL A 97 -15.52 -9.01 9.20
C VAL A 97 -14.77 -10.26 9.64
N GLU A 98 -15.37 -11.43 9.42
CA GLU A 98 -14.69 -12.71 9.67
C GLU A 98 -13.39 -12.81 8.85
N GLY A 99 -12.28 -13.09 9.52
CA GLY A 99 -10.98 -13.33 8.87
C GLY A 99 -10.08 -12.11 8.69
N PHE A 100 -10.56 -10.89 8.96
CA PHE A 100 -9.71 -9.70 8.91
C PHE A 100 -8.99 -9.49 10.26
N ALA A 101 -7.77 -10.02 10.36
CA ALA A 101 -6.85 -9.70 11.45
C ALA A 101 -5.55 -9.15 10.82
N PRO A 102 -5.50 -7.87 10.46
CA PRO A 102 -4.28 -7.28 9.92
C PRO A 102 -3.17 -7.42 10.95
N GLN A 103 -1.98 -7.79 10.51
CA GLN A 103 -0.80 -7.71 11.35
C GLN A 103 -0.47 -6.23 11.53
N VAL A 104 -0.78 -5.69 12.70
CA VAL A 104 -0.69 -4.26 13.00
C VAL A 104 0.48 -3.95 13.92
N ALA A 105 1.00 -2.74 13.82
CA ALA A 105 1.93 -2.18 14.78
C ALA A 105 1.14 -1.48 15.89
N TRP A 106 1.43 -1.83 17.15
CA TRP A 106 0.78 -1.29 18.33
C TRP A 106 1.59 -0.15 18.94
N VAL A 107 0.91 0.89 19.36
CA VAL A 107 1.46 1.99 20.16
C VAL A 107 0.79 1.97 21.53
N THR A 108 1.57 1.65 22.55
CA THR A 108 1.07 1.47 23.93
C THR A 108 1.49 2.60 24.84
N LYS A 109 2.47 3.42 24.44
CA LYS A 109 2.99 4.54 25.22
C LYS A 109 2.94 5.86 24.46
N GLY A 110 2.67 6.93 25.19
CA GLY A 110 2.85 8.32 24.76
C GLY A 110 3.92 9.00 25.63
N GLY A 111 5.13 9.17 25.09
CA GLY A 111 6.28 9.49 25.92
C GLY A 111 6.62 8.33 26.86
N ASP A 112 6.73 8.59 28.16
CA ASP A 112 7.03 7.58 29.18
C ASP A 112 5.78 6.95 29.82
N GLU A 113 4.60 7.46 29.50
CA GLU A 113 3.34 7.02 30.11
C GLU A 113 2.63 5.97 29.22
N GLU A 114 2.04 4.97 29.86
CA GLU A 114 1.15 4.02 29.21
C GLU A 114 -0.13 4.72 28.74
N LEU A 115 -0.56 4.45 27.52
CA LEU A 115 -1.83 4.97 27.02
C LEU A 115 -3.01 4.26 27.70
N ALA A 116 -4.04 5.01 28.07
CA ALA A 116 -5.27 4.44 28.62
C ALA A 116 -5.95 3.46 27.65
N GLU A 117 -5.81 3.70 26.35
CA GLU A 117 -6.21 2.81 25.27
C GLU A 117 -5.05 2.69 24.28
N PRO A 118 -4.61 1.46 23.92
CA PRO A 118 -3.62 1.26 22.89
C PRO A 118 -4.09 1.79 21.53
N LEU A 119 -3.16 2.32 20.75
CA LEU A 119 -3.41 2.76 19.40
C LEU A 119 -2.77 1.77 18.40
N VAL A 120 -3.28 1.78 17.19
CA VAL A 120 -2.76 1.01 16.07
C VAL A 120 -2.24 1.99 15.02
N VAL A 121 -1.05 1.73 14.48
CA VAL A 121 -0.61 2.40 13.26
C VAL A 121 -1.46 1.87 12.12
N ARG A 122 -2.13 2.74 11.38
CA ARG A 122 -3.13 2.36 10.36
C ARG A 122 -2.59 1.33 9.35
N PRO A 123 -3.22 0.15 9.22
CA PRO A 123 -2.97 -0.79 8.13
C PRO A 123 -3.79 -0.43 6.88
N THR A 124 -4.82 0.37 7.08
CA THR A 124 -5.79 0.93 6.14
C THR A 124 -6.63 1.97 6.91
N SER A 125 -7.40 2.80 6.24
CA SER A 125 -8.08 3.92 6.89
C SER A 125 -9.62 3.82 6.91
N GLU A 126 -10.22 2.73 6.44
CA GLU A 126 -11.70 2.61 6.34
C GLU A 126 -12.41 2.96 7.65
N VAL A 127 -11.92 2.44 8.77
CA VAL A 127 -12.55 2.59 10.09
C VAL A 127 -12.61 4.05 10.51
N ILE A 128 -11.48 4.75 10.42
CA ILE A 128 -11.41 6.16 10.82
C ILE A 128 -12.17 7.05 9.84
N ILE A 129 -12.09 6.76 8.54
CA ILE A 129 -12.80 7.49 7.51
C ILE A 129 -14.31 7.30 7.66
N GLY A 130 -14.79 6.06 7.84
CA GLY A 130 -16.19 5.76 8.07
C GLY A 130 -16.73 6.46 9.33
N THR A 131 -15.93 6.49 10.40
CA THR A 131 -16.26 7.23 11.62
C THR A 131 -16.42 8.73 11.36
N MET A 132 -15.58 9.32 10.51
CA MET A 132 -15.69 10.73 10.15
C MET A 132 -16.88 10.99 9.22
N TYR A 133 -17.12 10.10 8.25
CA TYR A 133 -18.26 10.22 7.34
C TYR A 133 -19.57 10.15 8.09
N SER A 134 -19.71 9.31 9.11
CA SER A 134 -20.92 9.25 9.94
C SER A 134 -21.21 10.55 10.69
N LYS A 135 -20.19 11.42 10.86
CA LYS A 135 -20.37 12.76 11.45
C LYS A 135 -20.62 13.83 10.40
N TRP A 136 -20.03 13.70 9.20
CA TRP A 136 -20.11 14.72 8.16
C TRP A 136 -21.34 14.57 7.30
N ILE A 137 -21.78 13.34 7.02
CA ILE A 137 -22.97 13.07 6.21
C ILE A 137 -24.19 13.08 7.12
N GLN A 138 -24.95 14.17 7.08
CA GLN A 138 -26.16 14.37 7.89
C GLN A 138 -27.45 14.24 7.05
N SER A 139 -27.33 14.33 5.74
CA SER A 139 -28.44 14.18 4.82
C SER A 139 -27.96 13.71 3.45
N TRP A 140 -28.89 13.26 2.59
CA TRP A 140 -28.60 12.89 1.22
C TRP A 140 -27.98 14.05 0.39
N ARG A 141 -28.19 15.31 0.82
CA ARG A 141 -27.61 16.49 0.16
C ARG A 141 -26.10 16.62 0.35
N ASP A 142 -25.54 15.89 1.30
CA ASP A 142 -24.10 15.84 1.54
C ASP A 142 -23.40 14.80 0.64
N LEU A 143 -24.18 14.10 -0.20
CA LEU A 143 -23.71 13.07 -1.13
C LEU A 143 -23.68 13.59 -2.58
N PRO A 144 -22.77 13.08 -3.43
CA PRO A 144 -21.74 12.11 -3.09
C PRO A 144 -20.56 12.73 -2.35
N VAL A 145 -19.91 11.96 -1.47
CA VAL A 145 -18.60 12.28 -0.91
C VAL A 145 -17.55 11.55 -1.73
N LEU A 146 -16.62 12.30 -2.32
CA LEU A 146 -15.56 11.76 -3.19
C LEU A 146 -14.19 12.22 -2.64
N ILE A 147 -13.63 11.46 -1.71
CA ILE A 147 -12.38 11.81 -1.04
C ILE A 147 -11.28 10.80 -1.39
N ASN A 148 -10.11 11.33 -1.68
CA ASN A 148 -8.88 10.61 -1.88
C ASN A 148 -7.87 10.98 -0.79
N GLN A 149 -7.04 10.02 -0.36
CA GLN A 149 -5.92 10.24 0.54
C GLN A 149 -4.64 9.66 -0.05
N TRP A 150 -3.60 10.47 -0.07
CA TRP A 150 -2.22 10.03 -0.26
C TRP A 150 -1.57 9.87 1.10
N ALA A 151 -1.13 8.66 1.43
CA ALA A 151 -0.67 8.36 2.77
C ALA A 151 0.32 7.19 2.80
N ASN A 152 0.88 6.92 3.97
CA ASN A 152 1.55 5.68 4.31
C ASN A 152 0.61 4.78 5.10
N VAL A 153 0.86 3.48 5.05
CA VAL A 153 0.26 2.47 5.92
C VAL A 153 1.31 1.50 6.41
N VAL A 154 1.02 0.81 7.50
CA VAL A 154 1.91 -0.19 8.10
C VAL A 154 1.18 -1.52 8.23
N ARG A 155 1.71 -2.54 7.54
CA ARG A 155 1.28 -3.93 7.65
C ARG A 155 2.47 -4.77 8.07
N TRP A 156 2.41 -5.40 9.25
CA TRP A 156 3.54 -6.10 9.84
C TRP A 156 3.84 -7.41 9.11
N GLU A 157 4.54 -7.30 8.00
CA GLU A 157 4.83 -8.41 7.11
C GLU A 157 5.99 -9.28 7.60
N LYS A 158 5.83 -10.61 7.52
CA LYS A 158 6.88 -11.57 7.89
C LYS A 158 7.98 -11.67 6.84
N VAL A 159 7.60 -11.61 5.57
CA VAL A 159 8.49 -11.69 4.42
C VAL A 159 8.35 -10.41 3.61
N THR A 160 9.44 -9.71 3.38
CA THR A 160 9.45 -8.42 2.70
C THR A 160 10.36 -8.44 1.47
N ARG A 161 10.00 -7.63 0.47
CA ARG A 161 10.76 -7.39 -0.74
C ARG A 161 10.61 -5.92 -1.16
N PRO A 162 11.71 -5.21 -1.50
CA PRO A 162 11.66 -3.80 -1.88
C PRO A 162 10.57 -3.50 -2.91
N PHE A 163 9.78 -2.46 -2.67
CA PHE A 163 8.61 -2.00 -3.44
C PHE A 163 7.44 -2.98 -3.59
N LEU A 164 7.68 -4.27 -3.60
CA LEU A 164 6.64 -5.28 -3.87
C LEU A 164 5.89 -5.69 -2.60
N ARG A 165 6.60 -5.82 -1.48
CA ARG A 165 6.02 -6.16 -0.18
C ARG A 165 6.89 -5.61 0.93
N THR A 166 6.49 -4.52 1.54
CA THR A 166 7.19 -3.87 2.66
C THR A 166 6.27 -3.71 3.85
N THR A 167 6.84 -3.57 5.04
CA THR A 167 6.07 -3.35 6.27
C THR A 167 5.42 -1.97 6.26
N GLU A 168 6.13 -0.95 5.81
CA GLU A 168 5.60 0.38 5.55
C GLU A 168 5.66 0.66 4.06
N PHE A 169 4.60 1.24 3.49
CA PHE A 169 4.56 1.67 2.10
C PHE A 169 3.67 2.88 1.90
N LEU A 170 3.96 3.62 0.84
CA LEU A 170 3.14 4.71 0.36
C LEU A 170 2.06 4.15 -0.54
N TRP A 171 0.87 4.68 -0.44
CA TRP A 171 -0.25 4.29 -1.28
C TRP A 171 -1.22 5.45 -1.53
N GLN A 172 -2.22 5.16 -2.31
CA GLN A 172 -3.42 5.96 -2.47
C GLN A 172 -4.61 5.13 -2.00
N GLU A 173 -5.53 5.75 -1.30
CA GLU A 173 -6.83 5.19 -0.98
C GLU A 173 -7.92 6.23 -1.24
N GLY A 174 -8.92 5.85 -2.03
CA GLY A 174 -10.11 6.64 -2.28
C GLY A 174 -11.28 6.06 -1.50
N HIS A 175 -12.00 6.90 -0.79
CA HIS A 175 -13.18 6.52 -0.05
C HIS A 175 -14.34 7.40 -0.50
N THR A 176 -15.41 6.77 -1.00
CA THR A 176 -16.56 7.48 -1.53
C THR A 176 -17.83 7.01 -0.84
N ALA A 177 -18.81 7.92 -0.76
CA ALA A 177 -20.14 7.60 -0.27
C ALA A 177 -21.18 8.15 -1.24
N HIS A 178 -22.20 7.36 -1.55
CA HIS A 178 -23.21 7.65 -2.57
C HIS A 178 -24.62 7.45 -2.02
N GLU A 179 -25.62 8.03 -2.66
CA GLU A 179 -27.01 7.87 -2.26
C GLU A 179 -27.55 6.48 -2.63
N THR A 180 -27.10 5.94 -3.79
CA THR A 180 -27.59 4.69 -4.33
C THR A 180 -26.48 3.69 -4.62
N GLU A 181 -26.84 2.39 -4.63
CA GLU A 181 -25.93 1.33 -5.06
C GLU A 181 -25.47 1.53 -6.52
N ALA A 182 -26.33 2.01 -7.39
CA ALA A 182 -26.01 2.25 -8.79
C ALA A 182 -24.91 3.31 -8.93
N GLU A 183 -25.01 4.42 -8.22
CA GLU A 183 -23.97 5.45 -8.21
C GLU A 183 -22.64 4.93 -7.66
N ALA A 184 -22.67 4.15 -6.58
CA ALA A 184 -21.48 3.52 -6.01
C ALA A 184 -20.83 2.53 -6.99
N GLN A 185 -21.65 1.78 -7.73
CA GLN A 185 -21.19 0.85 -8.76
C GLN A 185 -20.54 1.59 -9.94
N ASP A 186 -21.18 2.65 -10.42
CA ASP A 186 -20.65 3.46 -11.53
C ASP A 186 -19.32 4.11 -11.15
N GLU A 187 -19.21 4.62 -9.93
CA GLU A 187 -17.95 5.18 -9.43
C GLU A 187 -16.85 4.11 -9.34
N THR A 188 -17.17 2.95 -8.81
CA THR A 188 -16.23 1.82 -8.73
C THR A 188 -15.69 1.43 -10.11
N LEU A 189 -16.54 1.30 -11.10
CA LEU A 189 -16.15 0.95 -12.47
C LEU A 189 -15.36 2.09 -13.14
N ARG A 190 -15.71 3.34 -12.87
CA ARG A 190 -14.96 4.50 -13.34
C ARG A 190 -13.52 4.50 -12.83
N ILE A 191 -13.32 4.27 -11.54
CA ILE A 191 -11.99 4.22 -10.94
C ILE A 191 -11.22 2.99 -11.41
N LEU A 192 -11.87 1.83 -11.57
CA LEU A 192 -11.24 0.64 -12.16
C LEU A 192 -10.69 0.93 -13.56
N ALA A 193 -11.50 1.55 -14.42
CA ALA A 193 -11.08 1.92 -15.78
C ALA A 193 -9.92 2.93 -15.76
N LEU A 194 -9.94 3.89 -14.84
CA LEU A 194 -8.87 4.86 -14.65
C LEU A 194 -7.54 4.19 -14.24
N TYR A 195 -7.58 3.25 -13.31
CA TYR A 195 -6.39 2.49 -12.93
C TYR A 195 -5.84 1.64 -14.07
N LYS A 196 -6.71 0.98 -14.84
CA LYS A 196 -6.31 0.23 -16.03
C LYS A 196 -5.63 1.14 -17.05
N GLU A 197 -6.26 2.24 -17.43
CA GLU A 197 -5.71 3.21 -18.37
C GLU A 197 -4.34 3.72 -17.92
N PHE A 198 -4.22 4.06 -16.65
CA PHE A 198 -2.96 4.52 -16.08
C PHE A 198 -1.87 3.45 -16.14
N ALA A 199 -2.18 2.21 -15.74
CA ALA A 199 -1.23 1.10 -15.76
C ALA A 199 -0.72 0.82 -17.19
N GLU A 200 -1.62 0.78 -18.17
CA GLU A 200 -1.29 0.44 -19.55
C GLU A 200 -0.58 1.59 -20.29
N ASN A 201 -1.05 2.83 -20.14
CA ASN A 201 -0.58 3.95 -20.94
C ASN A 201 0.61 4.70 -20.33
N GLU A 202 0.71 4.77 -19.00
CA GLU A 202 1.78 5.52 -18.31
C GLU A 202 2.87 4.58 -17.78
N LEU A 203 2.51 3.41 -17.28
CA LEU A 203 3.46 2.46 -16.72
C LEU A 203 3.89 1.37 -17.72
N ALA A 204 3.28 1.33 -18.92
CA ALA A 204 3.48 0.26 -19.93
C ALA A 204 3.29 -1.14 -19.32
N MET A 205 2.37 -1.28 -18.37
CA MET A 205 2.09 -2.52 -17.65
C MET A 205 0.73 -3.05 -18.11
N PRO A 206 0.68 -4.09 -18.96
CA PRO A 206 -0.58 -4.69 -19.37
C PRO A 206 -1.25 -5.34 -18.16
N VAL A 207 -2.55 -5.07 -17.99
CA VAL A 207 -3.34 -5.58 -16.88
C VAL A 207 -4.64 -6.22 -17.37
N ILE A 208 -5.15 -7.14 -16.57
CA ILE A 208 -6.48 -7.71 -16.71
C ILE A 208 -7.38 -7.09 -15.66
N ASP A 209 -8.48 -6.50 -16.07
CA ASP A 209 -9.49 -5.95 -15.15
C ASP A 209 -10.67 -6.91 -14.99
N GLY A 210 -11.30 -6.93 -13.83
CA GLY A 210 -12.44 -7.80 -13.60
C GLY A 210 -13.00 -7.73 -12.19
N GLN A 211 -14.14 -8.41 -12.02
CA GLN A 211 -14.74 -8.65 -10.73
C GLN A 211 -14.17 -9.94 -10.12
N LYS A 212 -13.77 -9.88 -8.86
CA LYS A 212 -13.30 -11.06 -8.11
C LYS A 212 -14.43 -12.05 -7.85
N SER A 213 -14.05 -13.34 -7.80
CA SER A 213 -14.97 -14.41 -7.41
C SER A 213 -15.43 -14.26 -5.95
N GLU A 214 -16.50 -14.93 -5.58
CA GLU A 214 -17.00 -14.93 -4.20
C GLU A 214 -15.96 -15.40 -3.18
N SER A 215 -15.09 -16.33 -3.58
CA SER A 215 -14.00 -16.85 -2.71
C SER A 215 -12.85 -15.87 -2.51
N GLU A 216 -12.68 -14.91 -3.40
CA GLU A 216 -11.60 -13.92 -3.37
C GLU A 216 -12.08 -12.49 -3.11
N LYS A 217 -13.39 -12.33 -3.00
CA LYS A 217 -14.01 -11.07 -2.67
C LYS A 217 -13.51 -10.57 -1.30
N PHE A 218 -13.26 -9.27 -1.20
CA PHE A 218 -12.90 -8.67 0.08
C PHE A 218 -14.00 -8.92 1.12
N ALA A 219 -13.60 -9.37 2.30
CA ALA A 219 -14.54 -9.67 3.37
C ALA A 219 -15.39 -8.43 3.72
N GLY A 220 -16.72 -8.61 3.79
CA GLY A 220 -17.68 -7.53 4.01
C GLY A 220 -18.07 -6.73 2.77
N ALA A 221 -17.38 -6.86 1.64
CA ALA A 221 -17.78 -6.21 0.40
C ALA A 221 -18.94 -6.94 -0.28
N SER A 222 -19.87 -6.21 -0.91
CA SER A 222 -20.86 -6.80 -1.81
C SER A 222 -20.22 -7.24 -3.13
N LYS A 223 -19.29 -6.45 -3.67
CA LYS A 223 -18.51 -6.74 -4.87
C LYS A 223 -17.07 -6.25 -4.69
N THR A 224 -16.11 -6.91 -5.31
CA THR A 224 -14.72 -6.47 -5.36
C THR A 224 -14.24 -6.50 -6.80
N TYR A 225 -13.57 -5.45 -7.24
CA TYR A 225 -12.96 -5.34 -8.56
C TYR A 225 -11.46 -5.12 -8.42
N SER A 226 -10.69 -5.62 -9.39
CA SER A 226 -9.24 -5.46 -9.42
C SER A 226 -8.73 -5.27 -10.83
N ILE A 227 -7.55 -4.68 -10.95
CA ILE A 227 -6.66 -4.86 -12.08
C ILE A 227 -5.54 -5.80 -11.64
N GLU A 228 -5.15 -6.74 -12.48
CA GLU A 228 -4.13 -7.71 -12.17
C GLU A 228 -3.05 -7.73 -13.26
N ALA A 229 -1.79 -7.66 -12.84
CA ALA A 229 -0.64 -7.76 -13.73
C ALA A 229 0.11 -9.07 -13.48
N LEU A 230 0.57 -9.72 -14.56
CA LEU A 230 1.42 -10.89 -14.45
C LEU A 230 2.84 -10.46 -14.03
N MET A 231 3.26 -10.88 -12.85
CA MET A 231 4.62 -10.67 -12.35
C MET A 231 5.30 -12.00 -12.07
N LEU A 232 6.51 -12.20 -12.62
CA LEU A 232 7.20 -13.50 -12.59
C LEU A 232 7.57 -14.04 -11.20
N SER A 233 7.54 -13.23 -10.17
CA SER A 233 7.90 -13.66 -8.80
C SER A 233 6.77 -13.54 -7.78
N LEU A 234 5.61 -13.07 -8.20
CA LEU A 234 4.47 -12.79 -7.34
C LEU A 234 3.20 -13.20 -8.08
N ILE A 235 2.89 -14.48 -8.01
CA ILE A 235 1.65 -15.03 -8.58
C ILE A 235 0.41 -14.62 -7.76
N HIS A 236 0.61 -13.98 -6.61
CA HIS A 236 -0.47 -13.58 -5.71
C HIS A 236 -0.19 -12.19 -5.13
N ILE A 237 -0.61 -11.14 -5.83
CA ILE A 237 -0.94 -9.86 -5.26
C ILE A 237 -2.43 -9.62 -5.49
#